data_c9855febefd06c47a2d4077fb05d4d60
#
_entry.id   c9855febefd06c47a2d4077fb05d4d60
#
_cell.length_a   1.000
_cell.length_b   1.000
_cell.length_c   1.000
_cell.angle_alpha   90.00
_cell.angle_beta   90.00
_cell.angle_gamma   90.00
#
_symmetry.space_group_name_H-M   'P 1'
#
loop_
_entity.id
_entity.type
_entity.pdbx_description
1 polymer ?
#
loop_
_entity_poly.entity_id
_entity_poly.type
_entity_poly.pdbx_seq_one_letter_code
_entity_poly.pdbx_strand_id
1 'polypeptide(L)'
;LGVTNMLEAIRSVKPECRFYQASTSEMFGLVQEMPQTEKTPFYPRSPYGVAKLYGHWITKNYRESYGLFACSGILFNHESERRGLEFVTRKITDAVARIKFGVLDHVELGNMDSKRDWGHSKDYVRAMWLMLQQDKPDDYVIATNETRTVREFVETAFAHAGITVEWQGS
;
A
#
# COMPACT_ATOMS: atom_id res chain seq x y z
N LEU A 1 18.44 5.51 -4.73
CA LEU A 1 19.79 5.38 -4.12
C LEU A 1 19.74 4.77 -2.71
N GLY A 2 18.77 5.13 -1.83
CA GLY A 2 18.73 4.62 -0.45
C GLY A 2 18.67 3.09 -0.36
N VAL A 3 17.82 2.44 -1.17
CA VAL A 3 17.71 0.96 -1.21
C VAL A 3 19.05 0.33 -1.63
N THR A 4 19.71 0.87 -2.64
CA THR A 4 21.02 0.38 -3.11
C THR A 4 22.07 0.48 -2.01
N ASN A 5 22.12 1.61 -1.30
CA ASN A 5 23.06 1.81 -0.19
C ASN A 5 22.83 0.79 0.94
N MET A 6 21.56 0.50 1.27
CA MET A 6 21.22 -0.52 2.27
C MET A 6 21.65 -1.92 1.84
N LEU A 7 21.32 -2.31 0.61
CA LEU A 7 21.70 -3.62 0.06
C LEU A 7 23.22 -3.79 -0.01
N GLU A 8 23.94 -2.75 -0.42
CA GLU A 8 25.41 -2.78 -0.47
C GLU A 8 26.04 -2.87 0.93
N ALA A 9 25.47 -2.16 1.91
CA ALA A 9 25.90 -2.28 3.29
C ALA A 9 25.67 -3.70 3.84
N ILE A 10 24.49 -4.29 3.57
CA ILE A 10 24.17 -5.67 3.95
C ILE A 10 25.17 -6.63 3.29
N ARG A 11 25.37 -6.51 1.98
CA ARG A 11 26.31 -7.36 1.23
C ARG A 11 27.71 -7.33 1.80
N SER A 12 28.19 -6.14 2.18
CA SER A 12 29.57 -5.93 2.63
C SER A 12 29.80 -6.25 4.10
N VAL A 13 28.80 -6.04 4.96
CA VAL A 13 28.98 -6.09 6.42
C VAL A 13 28.31 -7.33 7.04
N LYS A 14 27.13 -7.71 6.55
CA LYS A 14 26.33 -8.80 7.14
C LYS A 14 25.45 -9.48 6.09
N PRO A 15 26.04 -10.25 5.16
CA PRO A 15 25.33 -10.84 4.03
C PRO A 15 24.22 -11.82 4.43
N GLU A 16 24.24 -12.37 5.65
CA GLU A 16 23.17 -13.22 6.21
C GLU A 16 21.95 -12.43 6.73
N CYS A 17 22.00 -11.09 6.70
CA CYS A 17 20.88 -10.26 7.12
C CYS A 17 19.71 -10.41 6.14
N ARG A 18 18.51 -10.71 6.68
CA ARG A 18 17.28 -10.78 5.88
C ARG A 18 16.72 -9.39 5.65
N PHE A 19 16.53 -9.02 4.41
CA PHE A 19 16.09 -7.70 3.99
C PHE A 19 14.67 -7.74 3.42
N TYR A 20 13.84 -6.80 3.84
CA TYR A 20 12.52 -6.55 3.29
C TYR A 20 12.49 -5.22 2.55
N GLN A 21 12.11 -5.26 1.27
CA GLN A 21 11.82 -4.10 0.45
C GLN A 21 10.33 -3.80 0.47
N ALA A 22 9.97 -2.63 0.96
CA ALA A 22 8.61 -2.12 0.84
C ALA A 22 8.36 -1.66 -0.61
N SER A 23 7.84 -2.57 -1.42
CA SER A 23 7.30 -2.29 -2.74
C SER A 23 5.82 -1.85 -2.62
N THR A 24 5.12 -1.63 -3.73
CA THR A 24 3.77 -1.06 -3.72
C THR A 24 2.99 -1.48 -4.95
N SER A 25 1.66 -1.61 -4.83
CA SER A 25 0.75 -1.79 -5.96
C SER A 25 0.77 -0.61 -6.96
N GLU A 26 1.24 0.58 -6.54
CA GLU A 26 1.43 1.74 -7.44
C GLU A 26 2.46 1.47 -8.57
N MET A 27 3.28 0.43 -8.44
CA MET A 27 4.16 -0.01 -9.53
C MET A 27 3.38 -0.59 -10.70
N PHE A 28 2.20 -1.20 -10.48
CA PHE A 28 1.33 -1.69 -11.56
C PHE A 28 0.78 -0.55 -12.41
N GLY A 29 0.45 0.60 -11.78
CA GLY A 29 0.04 1.83 -12.45
C GLY A 29 -1.09 1.65 -13.45
N LEU A 30 -0.80 1.74 -14.76
CA LEU A 30 -1.74 1.35 -15.81
C LEU A 30 -1.77 -0.18 -15.88
N VAL A 31 -2.72 -0.76 -15.17
CA VAL A 31 -2.85 -2.21 -14.97
C VAL A 31 -2.90 -2.95 -16.31
N GLN A 32 -2.02 -3.93 -16.51
CA GLN A 32 -1.88 -4.69 -17.74
C GLN A 32 -2.67 -6.00 -17.73
N GLU A 33 -2.96 -6.55 -16.55
CA GLU A 33 -3.76 -7.76 -16.36
C GLU A 33 -4.46 -7.76 -15.00
N MET A 34 -5.56 -8.49 -14.89
CA MET A 34 -6.34 -8.68 -13.66
C MET A 34 -6.70 -10.16 -13.47
N PRO A 35 -6.55 -10.71 -12.24
CA PRO A 35 -5.92 -10.08 -11.07
C PRO A 35 -4.40 -9.87 -11.27
N GLN A 36 -3.83 -8.89 -10.54
CA GLN A 36 -2.39 -8.67 -10.54
C GLN A 36 -1.67 -9.75 -9.74
N THR A 37 -0.55 -10.20 -10.27
CA THR A 37 0.34 -11.19 -9.65
C THR A 37 1.76 -10.67 -9.59
N GLU A 38 2.68 -11.43 -9.00
CA GLU A 38 4.11 -11.11 -8.97
C GLU A 38 4.76 -11.10 -10.37
N LYS A 39 4.06 -11.64 -11.38
CA LYS A 39 4.50 -11.68 -12.78
C LYS A 39 3.85 -10.60 -13.65
N THR A 40 2.84 -9.91 -13.14
CA THR A 40 2.16 -8.83 -13.87
C THR A 40 3.14 -7.74 -14.26
N PRO A 41 3.20 -7.33 -15.53
CA PRO A 41 4.06 -6.23 -15.97
C PRO A 41 3.76 -4.94 -15.22
N PHE A 42 4.82 -4.23 -14.81
CA PHE A 42 4.70 -2.94 -14.16
C PHE A 42 4.60 -1.80 -15.19
N TYR A 43 3.71 -0.86 -14.93
CA TYR A 43 3.56 0.36 -15.74
C TYR A 43 3.24 1.56 -14.84
N PRO A 44 4.21 2.02 -14.00
CA PRO A 44 3.96 3.09 -13.03
C PRO A 44 3.52 4.40 -13.70
N ARG A 45 2.60 5.12 -13.05
CA ARG A 45 2.02 6.37 -13.54
C ARG A 45 2.37 7.58 -12.66
N SER A 46 3.30 7.41 -11.74
CA SER A 46 3.77 8.48 -10.85
C SER A 46 5.28 8.38 -10.59
N PRO A 47 5.95 9.51 -10.28
CA PRO A 47 7.36 9.49 -9.86
C PRO A 47 7.60 8.57 -8.65
N TYR A 48 6.62 8.50 -7.73
CA TYR A 48 6.66 7.58 -6.60
C TYR A 48 6.68 6.11 -7.06
N GLY A 49 5.76 5.73 -7.95
CA GLY A 49 5.70 4.37 -8.50
C GLY A 49 7.00 3.99 -9.22
N VAL A 50 7.58 4.91 -10.01
CA VAL A 50 8.87 4.70 -10.68
C VAL A 50 10.01 4.50 -9.69
N ALA A 51 10.07 5.33 -8.65
CA ALA A 51 11.11 5.20 -7.61
C ALA A 51 11.00 3.87 -6.84
N LYS A 52 9.77 3.43 -6.54
CA LYS A 52 9.49 2.13 -5.91
C LYS A 52 9.83 0.96 -6.83
N LEU A 53 9.56 1.08 -8.12
CA LEU A 53 9.93 0.09 -9.13
C LEU A 53 11.44 -0.09 -9.22
N TYR A 54 12.22 1.01 -9.18
CA TYR A 54 13.67 0.90 -9.07
C TYR A 54 14.09 0.12 -7.81
N GLY A 55 13.49 0.44 -6.65
CA GLY A 55 13.77 -0.27 -5.40
C GLY A 55 13.45 -1.77 -5.48
N HIS A 56 12.34 -2.13 -6.11
CA HIS A 56 11.94 -3.51 -6.35
C HIS A 56 12.97 -4.26 -7.22
N TRP A 57 13.32 -3.71 -8.37
CA TRP A 57 14.25 -4.38 -9.29
C TRP A 57 15.67 -4.46 -8.76
N ILE A 58 16.17 -3.44 -8.07
CA ILE A 58 17.51 -3.51 -7.48
C ILE A 58 17.57 -4.55 -6.35
N THR A 59 16.49 -4.71 -5.58
CA THR A 59 16.39 -5.76 -4.55
C THR A 59 16.44 -7.15 -5.18
N LYS A 60 15.67 -7.37 -6.23
CA LYS A 60 15.70 -8.62 -7.00
C LYS A 60 17.08 -8.89 -7.59
N ASN A 61 17.74 -7.88 -8.17
CA ASN A 61 19.08 -8.00 -8.72
C ASN A 61 20.09 -8.44 -7.65
N TYR A 62 20.06 -7.83 -6.46
CA TYR A 62 20.98 -8.22 -5.37
C TYR A 62 20.70 -9.63 -4.84
N ARG A 63 19.43 -10.04 -4.78
CA ARG A 63 19.04 -11.42 -4.46
C ARG A 63 19.64 -12.41 -5.45
N GLU A 64 19.49 -12.17 -6.75
CA GLU A 64 19.91 -13.08 -7.81
C GLU A 64 21.44 -13.07 -8.04
N SER A 65 22.07 -11.88 -7.98
CA SER A 65 23.50 -11.73 -8.29
C SER A 65 24.42 -12.04 -7.10
N TYR A 66 23.96 -11.79 -5.87
CA TYR A 66 24.82 -11.92 -4.68
C TYR A 66 24.27 -12.92 -3.65
N GLY A 67 23.14 -13.57 -3.93
CA GLY A 67 22.57 -14.55 -3.03
C GLY A 67 22.02 -13.96 -1.71
N LEU A 68 21.71 -12.66 -1.68
CA LEU A 68 21.17 -12.05 -0.47
C LEU A 68 19.75 -12.53 -0.20
N PHE A 69 19.42 -12.75 1.07
CA PHE A 69 18.04 -13.01 1.46
C PHE A 69 17.26 -11.69 1.46
N ALA A 70 16.72 -11.32 0.30
CA ALA A 70 16.01 -10.07 0.08
C ALA A 70 14.63 -10.33 -0.56
N CYS A 71 13.57 -9.98 0.18
CA CYS A 71 12.17 -10.12 -0.25
C CYS A 71 11.58 -8.77 -0.63
N SER A 72 10.68 -8.75 -1.60
CA SER A 72 9.87 -7.58 -1.91
C SER A 72 8.39 -7.86 -1.63
N GLY A 73 7.74 -7.01 -0.83
CA GLY A 73 6.29 -7.03 -0.65
C GLY A 73 5.61 -6.00 -1.54
N ILE A 74 4.86 -6.44 -2.54
CA ILE A 74 4.04 -5.59 -3.41
C ILE A 74 2.70 -5.39 -2.72
N LEU A 75 2.65 -4.42 -1.81
CA LEU A 75 1.51 -4.23 -0.93
C LEU A 75 0.47 -3.31 -1.55
N PHE A 76 -0.79 -3.73 -1.47
CA PHE A 76 -1.94 -2.89 -1.73
C PHE A 76 -2.20 -1.96 -0.54
N ASN A 77 -3.25 -1.13 -0.59
CA ASN A 77 -3.49 -0.13 0.45
C ASN A 77 -3.78 -0.81 1.80
N HIS A 78 -3.11 -0.36 2.84
CA HIS A 78 -3.31 -0.88 4.18
C HIS A 78 -3.44 0.25 5.18
N GLU A 79 -4.48 0.18 5.98
CA GLU A 79 -5.00 1.26 6.77
C GLU A 79 -5.07 0.88 8.26
N SER A 80 -5.08 1.91 9.10
CA SER A 80 -5.33 1.77 10.53
C SER A 80 -5.74 3.12 11.11
N GLU A 81 -6.11 3.13 12.39
CA GLU A 81 -6.37 4.33 13.15
C GLU A 81 -5.17 5.30 13.23
N ARG A 82 -3.96 4.83 12.87
CA ARG A 82 -2.72 5.62 12.84
C ARG A 82 -2.39 6.21 11.48
N ARG A 83 -3.25 6.03 10.49
CA ARG A 83 -3.04 6.59 9.15
C ARG A 83 -2.98 8.11 9.20
N GLY A 84 -2.09 8.73 8.42
CA GLY A 84 -1.99 10.18 8.34
C GLY A 84 -3.24 10.84 7.76
N LEU A 85 -3.55 12.08 8.18
CA LEU A 85 -4.73 12.83 7.76
C LEU A 85 -4.73 13.20 6.28
N GLU A 86 -3.58 13.18 5.63
CA GLU A 86 -3.42 13.41 4.19
C GLU A 86 -3.97 12.27 3.33
N PHE A 87 -4.24 11.09 3.93
CA PHE A 87 -4.80 9.94 3.22
C PHE A 87 -6.32 9.91 3.31
N VAL A 88 -6.96 9.53 2.20
CA VAL A 88 -8.42 9.60 2.03
C VAL A 88 -9.19 8.89 3.14
N THR A 89 -8.79 7.71 3.56
CA THR A 89 -9.47 6.94 4.62
C THR A 89 -9.45 7.68 5.96
N ARG A 90 -8.30 8.22 6.35
CA ARG A 90 -8.18 8.98 7.60
C ARG A 90 -8.87 10.34 7.51
N LYS A 91 -8.78 11.03 6.36
CA LYS A 91 -9.50 12.27 6.10
C LYS A 91 -11.02 12.07 6.30
N ILE A 92 -11.58 10.98 5.77
CA ILE A 92 -13.00 10.66 5.91
C ILE A 92 -13.35 10.37 7.37
N THR A 93 -12.64 9.49 8.06
CA THR A 93 -12.96 9.12 9.44
C THR A 93 -12.80 10.27 10.43
N ASP A 94 -11.82 11.17 10.23
CA ASP A 94 -11.68 12.41 10.99
C ASP A 94 -12.86 13.36 10.74
N ALA A 95 -13.24 13.56 9.46
CA ALA A 95 -14.39 14.38 9.10
C ALA A 95 -15.69 13.85 9.72
N VAL A 96 -15.93 12.54 9.68
CA VAL A 96 -17.08 11.91 10.33
C VAL A 96 -17.16 12.26 11.82
N ALA A 97 -16.02 12.13 12.52
CA ALA A 97 -15.97 12.45 13.94
C ALA A 97 -16.26 13.94 14.19
N ARG A 98 -15.64 14.83 13.41
CA ARG A 98 -15.83 16.29 13.53
C ARG A 98 -17.25 16.72 13.20
N ILE A 99 -17.88 16.14 12.20
CA ILE A 99 -19.29 16.40 11.84
C ILE A 99 -20.21 15.92 12.97
N LYS A 100 -19.96 14.73 13.51
CA LYS A 100 -20.75 14.18 14.62
C LYS A 100 -20.73 15.08 15.86
N PHE A 101 -19.62 15.75 16.12
CA PHE A 101 -19.46 16.68 17.25
C PHE A 101 -19.76 18.13 16.91
N GLY A 102 -20.31 18.42 15.71
CA GLY A 102 -20.70 19.77 15.30
C GLY A 102 -19.53 20.72 15.07
N VAL A 103 -18.32 20.21 14.84
CA VAL A 103 -17.11 20.98 14.55
C VAL A 103 -16.97 21.26 13.05
N LEU A 104 -17.56 20.43 12.22
CA LEU A 104 -17.54 20.50 10.75
C LEU A 104 -18.97 20.21 10.25
N ASP A 105 -19.36 20.79 9.13
CA ASP A 105 -20.68 20.60 8.52
C ASP A 105 -20.63 19.72 7.25
N HIS A 106 -19.49 19.69 6.56
CA HIS A 106 -19.32 18.89 5.34
C HIS A 106 -17.85 18.45 5.16
N VAL A 107 -17.61 17.54 4.22
CA VAL A 107 -16.27 17.16 3.77
C VAL A 107 -16.20 17.17 2.24
N GLU A 108 -15.16 17.79 1.72
CA GLU A 108 -14.88 17.80 0.28
C GLU A 108 -13.94 16.65 -0.09
N LEU A 109 -14.36 15.87 -1.07
CA LEU A 109 -13.63 14.71 -1.57
C LEU A 109 -13.50 14.80 -3.10
N GLY A 110 -12.46 14.19 -3.63
CA GLY A 110 -12.24 14.10 -5.08
C GLY A 110 -13.04 12.97 -5.72
N ASN A 111 -12.40 12.19 -6.59
CA ASN A 111 -13.06 11.10 -7.32
C ASN A 111 -13.57 9.99 -6.38
N MET A 112 -14.88 9.93 -6.23
CA MET A 112 -15.60 8.98 -5.37
C MET A 112 -15.68 7.57 -5.96
N ASP A 113 -15.50 7.42 -7.26
CA ASP A 113 -15.61 6.13 -7.97
C ASP A 113 -14.24 5.43 -8.06
N SER A 114 -13.20 6.06 -7.56
CA SER A 114 -11.87 5.44 -7.43
C SER A 114 -11.97 4.17 -6.58
N LYS A 115 -11.47 3.07 -7.15
CA LYS A 115 -11.46 1.76 -6.51
C LYS A 115 -10.13 1.48 -5.84
N ARG A 116 -10.18 0.87 -4.68
CA ARG A 116 -9.01 0.44 -3.89
C ARG A 116 -9.27 -0.90 -3.22
N ASP A 117 -8.20 -1.67 -3.09
CA ASP A 117 -8.14 -2.80 -2.16
C ASP A 117 -7.55 -2.25 -0.85
N TRP A 118 -8.33 -2.25 0.21
CA TRP A 118 -7.92 -1.81 1.55
C TRP A 118 -7.90 -2.96 2.53
N GLY A 119 -6.74 -3.23 3.10
CA GLY A 119 -6.58 -4.17 4.19
C GLY A 119 -6.20 -3.49 5.50
N HIS A 120 -6.13 -4.26 6.58
CA HIS A 120 -5.70 -3.75 7.88
C HIS A 120 -4.18 -3.87 8.04
N SER A 121 -3.54 -2.80 8.51
CA SER A 121 -2.07 -2.74 8.63
C SER A 121 -1.44 -3.86 9.46
N LYS A 122 -2.16 -4.41 10.46
CA LYS A 122 -1.68 -5.56 11.26
C LYS A 122 -1.43 -6.80 10.42
N ASP A 123 -2.32 -7.07 9.45
CA ASP A 123 -2.19 -8.24 8.57
C ASP A 123 -1.00 -8.06 7.62
N TYR A 124 -0.83 -6.84 7.12
CA TYR A 124 0.30 -6.51 6.23
C TYR A 124 1.65 -6.59 6.94
N VAL A 125 1.74 -6.08 8.18
CA VAL A 125 2.96 -6.22 9.00
C VAL A 125 3.26 -7.68 9.30
N ARG A 126 2.21 -8.49 9.59
CA ARG A 126 2.38 -9.93 9.76
C ARG A 126 2.90 -10.60 8.49
N ALA A 127 2.38 -10.22 7.32
CA ALA A 127 2.86 -10.71 6.03
C ALA A 127 4.34 -10.33 5.80
N MET A 128 4.73 -9.08 6.07
CA MET A 128 6.13 -8.64 5.99
C MET A 128 7.07 -9.51 6.85
N TRP A 129 6.66 -9.82 8.07
CA TRP A 129 7.43 -10.69 8.95
C TRP A 129 7.50 -12.13 8.41
N LEU A 130 6.37 -12.67 7.94
CA LEU A 130 6.29 -14.04 7.40
C LEU A 130 7.14 -14.21 6.13
N MET A 131 7.23 -13.23 5.26
CA MET A 131 8.12 -13.25 4.08
C MET A 131 9.58 -13.49 4.49
N LEU A 132 10.01 -12.88 5.59
CA LEU A 132 11.37 -13.01 6.11
C LEU A 132 11.59 -14.33 6.89
N GLN A 133 10.54 -15.12 7.14
CA GLN A 133 10.67 -16.43 7.80
C GLN A 133 10.75 -17.60 6.78
N GLN A 134 10.55 -17.33 5.50
CA GLN A 134 10.60 -18.36 4.46
C GLN A 134 12.03 -18.91 4.30
N ASP A 135 12.12 -20.12 3.73
CA ASP A 135 13.41 -20.75 3.45
C ASP A 135 14.14 -20.08 2.27
N LYS A 136 13.39 -19.49 1.35
CA LYS A 136 13.92 -18.79 0.18
C LYS A 136 13.29 -17.40 0.06
N PRO A 137 14.09 -16.40 -0.35
CA PRO A 137 13.56 -15.06 -0.61
C PRO A 137 12.80 -15.02 -1.92
N ASP A 138 11.69 -14.27 -1.95
CA ASP A 138 10.90 -14.06 -3.16
C ASP A 138 10.17 -12.70 -3.12
N ASP A 139 9.41 -12.42 -4.16
CA ASP A 139 8.50 -11.30 -4.25
C ASP A 139 7.08 -11.78 -3.92
N TYR A 140 6.27 -10.96 -3.25
CA TYR A 140 4.93 -11.33 -2.78
C TYR A 140 3.94 -10.19 -3.01
N VAL A 141 2.84 -10.48 -3.69
CA VAL A 141 1.67 -9.59 -3.73
C VAL A 141 0.85 -9.80 -2.47
N ILE A 142 0.55 -8.72 -1.75
CA ILE A 142 -0.30 -8.73 -0.56
C ILE A 142 -1.49 -7.81 -0.79
N ALA A 143 -2.68 -8.42 -0.84
CA ALA A 143 -3.96 -7.79 -1.08
C ALA A 143 -5.05 -8.52 -0.28
N THR A 144 -6.23 -7.91 -0.15
CA THR A 144 -7.42 -8.57 0.41
C THR A 144 -8.20 -9.33 -0.65
N ASN A 145 -7.95 -9.04 -1.90
CA ASN A 145 -8.75 -9.48 -3.05
C ASN A 145 -10.19 -8.95 -3.06
N GLU A 146 -10.44 -7.90 -2.28
CA GLU A 146 -11.69 -7.15 -2.28
C GLU A 146 -11.46 -5.71 -2.73
N THR A 147 -12.23 -5.26 -3.70
CA THR A 147 -12.15 -3.90 -4.22
C THR A 147 -13.37 -3.10 -3.79
N ARG A 148 -13.15 -1.93 -3.19
CA ARG A 148 -14.18 -1.00 -2.75
C ARG A 148 -13.96 0.38 -3.35
N THR A 149 -15.06 1.12 -3.55
CA THR A 149 -15.00 2.53 -3.98
C THR A 149 -14.78 3.46 -2.78
N VAL A 150 -14.29 4.67 -3.04
CA VAL A 150 -14.24 5.73 -2.01
C VAL A 150 -15.65 6.04 -1.51
N ARG A 151 -16.65 6.04 -2.40
CA ARG A 151 -18.07 6.24 -2.05
C ARG A 151 -18.56 5.24 -1.01
N GLU A 152 -18.36 3.94 -1.25
CA GLU A 152 -18.73 2.88 -0.30
C GLU A 152 -18.05 3.06 1.07
N PHE A 153 -16.79 3.51 1.06
CA PHE A 153 -16.07 3.78 2.31
C PHE A 153 -16.69 4.95 3.09
N VAL A 154 -17.04 6.05 2.40
CA VAL A 154 -17.72 7.20 3.01
C VAL A 154 -19.03 6.78 3.62
N GLU A 155 -19.91 6.14 2.83
CA GLU A 155 -21.22 5.69 3.28
C GLU A 155 -21.13 4.78 4.51
N THR A 156 -20.19 3.84 4.50
CA THR A 156 -19.94 2.94 5.64
C THR A 156 -19.46 3.71 6.89
N ALA A 157 -18.53 4.64 6.72
CA ALA A 157 -17.99 5.41 7.83
C ALA A 157 -19.05 6.33 8.48
N PHE A 158 -19.86 7.00 7.67
CA PHE A 158 -20.96 7.85 8.16
C PHE A 158 -22.08 7.03 8.80
N ALA A 159 -22.45 5.89 8.21
CA ALA A 159 -23.45 4.99 8.77
C ALA A 159 -23.06 4.50 10.18
N HIS A 160 -21.78 4.22 10.41
CA HIS A 160 -21.24 3.86 11.73
C HIS A 160 -21.41 4.97 12.78
N ALA A 161 -21.42 6.22 12.33
CA ALA A 161 -21.70 7.36 13.20
C ALA A 161 -23.22 7.65 13.40
N GLY A 162 -24.09 6.93 12.69
CA GLY A 162 -25.53 7.15 12.67
C GLY A 162 -25.93 8.37 11.83
N ILE A 163 -25.11 8.75 10.85
CA ILE A 163 -25.34 9.92 9.98
C ILE A 163 -25.67 9.42 8.57
N THR A 164 -26.77 9.94 8.00
CA THR A 164 -27.11 9.74 6.59
C THR A 164 -26.35 10.76 5.73
N VAL A 165 -25.73 10.29 4.66
CA VAL A 165 -24.96 11.15 3.75
C VAL A 165 -25.87 11.75 2.70
N GLU A 166 -25.72 13.05 2.46
CA GLU A 166 -26.25 13.75 1.30
C GLU A 166 -25.10 14.19 0.39
N TRP A 167 -25.25 13.92 -0.91
CA TRP A 167 -24.21 14.25 -1.89
C TRP A 167 -24.53 15.58 -2.58
N GLN A 168 -23.53 16.46 -2.68
CA GLN A 168 -23.64 17.71 -3.42
C GLN A 168 -22.48 17.81 -4.41
N GLY A 169 -22.75 18.34 -5.61
CA GLY A 169 -21.77 18.47 -6.68
C GLY A 169 -21.88 17.33 -7.72
N SER A 170 -21.13 17.46 -8.79
CA SER A 170 -21.05 16.52 -9.93
C SER A 170 -19.76 15.73 -9.92
#